data_4ef8f2e3ef91cc6c7020a8a9373b0510
#
_entry.id   4ef8f2e3ef91cc6c7020a8a9373b0510
#
_cell.length_a   1.000
_cell.length_b   1.000
_cell.length_c   1.000
_cell.angle_alpha   90.00
_cell.angle_beta   90.00
_cell.angle_gamma   90.00
#
_symmetry.space_group_name_H-M   'P 1'
#
loop_
_entity.id
_entity.type
_entity.pdbx_description
1 polymer ?
#
loop_
_entity_poly.entity_id
_entity_poly.type
_entity_poly.pdbx_seq_one_letter_code
_entity_poly.pdbx_strand_id
1 'polypeptide(L)'
;MKNASSDLFSVTAYKAIIQNALDNHYVFMTVKEFLDKGSPDKKVFILRHDFDKKPENCDIFINAERELNVRSTTYVRVANNDYNPFSYIVYPKLKKAEKEGFEIGLHSNFVEYSKFTDIPIKEALTSEWKALSAFFNIEGMSCHRDINYSYNSLPWVEENDLFLKKIGIKYQAYDKKILDSVLYVNEGLNPHLCWRNMTPQEAIKTGKSICLLTHNHWWYYDHPFEN
;
A
#
# COMPACT_ATOMS: atom_id res chain seq x y z
N MET A 1 -20.53 14.10 -23.26
CA MET A 1 -19.70 12.95 -22.82
C MET A 1 -18.37 13.50 -22.41
N LYS A 2 -18.02 13.49 -21.11
CA LYS A 2 -16.67 13.83 -20.68
C LYS A 2 -15.76 12.73 -21.21
N ASN A 3 -14.77 13.10 -22.01
CA ASN A 3 -13.66 12.22 -22.33
C ASN A 3 -13.10 11.72 -21.00
N ALA A 4 -13.36 10.46 -20.68
CA ALA A 4 -12.59 9.77 -19.67
C ALA A 4 -11.17 9.80 -20.22
N SER A 5 -10.28 10.61 -19.63
CA SER A 5 -8.92 10.67 -20.09
C SER A 5 -8.34 9.26 -19.90
N SER A 6 -7.86 8.71 -20.97
CA SER A 6 -7.16 7.43 -21.04
C SER A 6 -5.97 7.33 -20.08
N ASP A 7 -5.57 8.43 -19.47
CA ASP A 7 -4.36 8.60 -18.66
C ASP A 7 -4.49 8.16 -17.19
N LEU A 8 -5.67 7.72 -16.75
CA LEU A 8 -5.95 7.71 -15.31
C LEU A 8 -5.17 6.67 -14.50
N PHE A 9 -4.72 5.56 -15.09
CA PHE A 9 -4.07 4.47 -14.36
C PHE A 9 -2.89 3.87 -15.14
N SER A 10 -2.10 4.73 -15.77
CA SER A 10 -0.82 4.37 -16.39
C SER A 10 0.37 4.78 -15.51
N VAL A 11 1.53 4.16 -15.77
CA VAL A 11 2.81 4.57 -15.15
C VAL A 11 3.12 6.03 -15.44
N THR A 12 2.80 6.52 -16.62
CA THR A 12 2.96 7.93 -17.01
C THR A 12 2.11 8.84 -16.13
N ALA A 13 0.83 8.50 -15.93
CA ALA A 13 -0.06 9.27 -15.04
C ALA A 13 0.43 9.21 -13.58
N TYR A 14 0.93 8.06 -13.13
CA TYR A 14 1.49 7.90 -11.79
C TYR A 14 2.73 8.81 -11.57
N LYS A 15 3.66 8.78 -12.52
CA LYS A 15 4.84 9.69 -12.49
C LYS A 15 4.43 11.16 -12.48
N ALA A 16 3.40 11.53 -13.24
CA ALA A 16 2.88 12.91 -13.25
C ALA A 16 2.30 13.32 -11.89
N ILE A 17 1.66 12.41 -11.14
CA ILE A 17 1.20 12.67 -9.76
C ILE A 17 2.40 12.96 -8.86
N ILE A 18 3.43 12.12 -8.89
CA ILE A 18 4.63 12.29 -8.07
C ILE A 18 5.35 13.59 -8.42
N GLN A 19 5.55 13.86 -9.71
CA GLN A 19 6.21 15.09 -10.15
C GLN A 19 5.44 16.34 -9.70
N ASN A 20 4.12 16.34 -9.84
CA ASN A 20 3.28 17.44 -9.35
C ASN A 20 3.43 17.64 -7.82
N ALA A 21 3.53 16.56 -7.05
CA ALA A 21 3.77 16.67 -5.61
C ALA A 21 5.17 17.24 -5.30
N LEU A 22 6.21 16.81 -6.03
CA LEU A 22 7.57 17.35 -5.91
C LEU A 22 7.62 18.85 -6.25
N ASP A 23 6.98 19.27 -7.34
CA ASP A 23 6.90 20.66 -7.77
C ASP A 23 6.16 21.55 -6.75
N ASN A 24 5.25 20.95 -6.00
CA ASN A 24 4.54 21.57 -4.88
C ASN A 24 5.26 21.41 -3.52
N HIS A 25 6.53 21.02 -3.51
CA HIS A 25 7.38 20.91 -2.32
C HIS A 25 6.90 19.90 -1.25
N TYR A 26 6.25 18.82 -1.66
CA TYR A 26 5.96 17.72 -0.75
C TYR A 26 7.23 16.92 -0.43
N VAL A 27 7.35 16.49 0.82
CA VAL A 27 8.37 15.53 1.27
C VAL A 27 7.78 14.14 1.24
N PHE A 28 8.41 13.24 0.49
CA PHE A 28 7.98 11.84 0.42
C PHE A 28 8.51 11.07 1.62
N MET A 29 7.63 10.28 2.25
CA MET A 29 7.95 9.42 3.38
C MET A 29 7.26 8.07 3.22
N THR A 30 7.91 7.00 3.70
CA THR A 30 7.22 5.74 3.92
C THR A 30 6.27 5.86 5.12
N VAL A 31 5.36 4.91 5.29
CA VAL A 31 4.45 4.89 6.44
C VAL A 31 5.23 4.85 7.76
N LYS A 32 6.27 4.00 7.81
CA LYS A 32 7.17 3.91 8.97
C LYS A 32 7.86 5.24 9.26
N GLU A 33 8.47 5.85 8.25
CA GLU A 33 9.17 7.14 8.43
C GLU A 33 8.24 8.23 8.96
N PHE A 34 7.00 8.27 8.48
CA PHE A 34 6.00 9.22 8.97
C PHE A 34 5.64 8.98 10.44
N LEU A 35 5.44 7.72 10.83
CA LEU A 35 5.11 7.38 12.22
C LEU A 35 6.28 7.60 13.20
N ASP A 36 7.50 7.33 12.76
CA ASP A 36 8.72 7.52 13.56
C ASP A 36 9.06 9.02 13.77
N LYS A 37 8.89 9.83 12.73
CA LYS A 37 9.25 11.26 12.75
C LYS A 37 8.12 12.17 13.19
N GLY A 38 6.88 11.67 13.17
CA GLY A 38 5.67 12.47 13.36
C GLY A 38 5.38 13.37 12.15
N SER A 39 4.37 14.22 12.26
CA SER A 39 4.06 15.21 11.23
C SER A 39 5.12 16.31 11.24
N PRO A 40 6.01 16.39 10.24
CA PRO A 40 6.97 17.49 10.16
C PRO A 40 6.23 18.80 9.85
N ASP A 41 6.89 19.94 10.05
CA ASP A 41 6.38 21.27 9.63
C ASP A 41 6.19 21.40 8.10
N LYS A 42 6.49 20.34 7.36
CA LYS A 42 6.41 20.26 5.90
C LYS A 42 5.25 19.37 5.47
N LYS A 43 4.67 19.68 4.30
CA LYS A 43 3.69 18.81 3.65
C LYS A 43 4.30 17.46 3.30
N VAL A 44 3.69 16.38 3.74
CA VAL A 44 4.16 15.02 3.50
C VAL A 44 3.29 14.34 2.45
N PHE A 45 3.93 13.56 1.58
CA PHE A 45 3.27 12.65 0.66
C PHE A 45 3.69 11.23 0.98
N ILE A 46 2.75 10.42 1.48
CA ILE A 46 2.96 9.00 1.77
C ILE A 46 2.44 8.23 0.57
N LEU A 47 3.33 7.48 -0.10
CA LEU A 47 2.96 6.51 -1.12
C LEU A 47 2.80 5.15 -0.46
N ARG A 48 1.62 4.57 -0.61
CA ARG A 48 1.27 3.25 -0.08
C ARG A 48 0.70 2.38 -1.19
N HIS A 49 1.22 1.16 -1.30
CA HIS A 49 0.76 0.17 -2.26
C HIS A 49 0.31 -1.10 -1.55
N ASP A 50 -0.89 -1.55 -1.86
CA ASP A 50 -1.39 -2.84 -1.41
C ASP A 50 -1.26 -3.81 -2.61
N PHE A 51 -0.35 -4.78 -2.47
CA PHE A 51 -0.04 -5.75 -3.52
C PHE A 51 -0.96 -6.96 -3.41
N ASP A 52 -2.07 -6.92 -4.15
CA ASP A 52 -3.10 -7.95 -4.11
C ASP A 52 -2.97 -9.01 -5.19
N LYS A 53 -2.65 -8.61 -6.42
CA LYS A 53 -2.69 -9.44 -7.63
C LYS A 53 -1.60 -9.06 -8.62
N LYS A 54 -1.53 -9.78 -9.76
CA LYS A 54 -0.62 -9.52 -10.88
C LYS A 54 0.86 -9.47 -10.45
N PRO A 55 1.46 -10.63 -10.18
CA PRO A 55 2.87 -10.71 -9.75
C PRO A 55 3.86 -10.12 -10.76
N GLU A 56 3.51 -10.06 -12.05
CA GLU A 56 4.29 -9.40 -13.09
C GLU A 56 4.44 -7.89 -12.85
N ASN A 57 3.45 -7.26 -12.22
CA ASN A 57 3.39 -5.83 -11.90
C ASN A 57 3.82 -5.51 -10.46
N CYS A 58 4.46 -6.44 -9.74
CA CYS A 58 4.81 -6.24 -8.32
C CYS A 58 5.75 -5.06 -8.08
N ASP A 59 6.48 -4.60 -9.08
CA ASP A 59 7.43 -3.49 -9.02
C ASP A 59 7.03 -2.30 -9.91
N ILE A 60 5.80 -2.25 -10.41
CA ILE A 60 5.33 -1.19 -11.33
C ILE A 60 5.49 0.22 -10.72
N PHE A 61 5.11 0.40 -9.46
CA PHE A 61 5.25 1.66 -8.74
C PHE A 61 6.70 1.92 -8.34
N ILE A 62 7.36 0.90 -7.75
CA ILE A 62 8.74 0.96 -7.29
C ILE A 62 9.69 1.43 -8.39
N ASN A 63 9.49 0.96 -9.64
CA ASN A 63 10.32 1.39 -10.77
C ASN A 63 10.11 2.88 -11.11
N ALA A 64 8.87 3.35 -11.12
CA ALA A 64 8.54 4.75 -11.37
C ALA A 64 9.08 5.66 -10.25
N GLU A 65 8.98 5.23 -9.01
CA GLU A 65 9.44 5.97 -7.83
C GLU A 65 10.96 6.05 -7.75
N ARG A 66 11.65 4.97 -8.13
CA ARG A 66 13.11 4.94 -8.23
C ARG A 66 13.63 5.97 -9.23
N GLU A 67 12.97 6.12 -10.39
CA GLU A 67 13.33 7.12 -11.39
C GLU A 67 13.16 8.55 -10.88
N LEU A 68 12.19 8.78 -10.00
CA LEU A 68 11.90 10.10 -9.40
C LEU A 68 12.57 10.30 -8.02
N ASN A 69 13.41 9.35 -7.60
CA ASN A 69 14.12 9.38 -6.33
C ASN A 69 13.20 9.57 -5.10
N VAL A 70 12.05 8.94 -5.12
CA VAL A 70 11.11 8.85 -3.98
C VAL A 70 10.95 7.41 -3.53
N ARG A 71 10.41 7.20 -2.34
CA ARG A 71 10.20 5.87 -1.77
C ARG A 71 8.79 5.73 -1.24
N SER A 72 8.31 4.49 -1.19
CA SER A 72 6.98 4.11 -0.75
C SER A 72 7.00 2.95 0.24
N THR A 73 5.80 2.60 0.73
CA THR A 73 5.52 1.39 1.48
C THR A 73 4.69 0.45 0.63
N THR A 74 5.15 -0.80 0.46
CA THR A 74 4.40 -1.86 -0.22
C THR A 74 4.01 -2.93 0.79
N TYR A 75 2.70 -3.17 0.95
CA TYR A 75 2.17 -4.24 1.78
C TYR A 75 1.90 -5.48 0.93
N VAL A 76 2.45 -6.62 1.35
CA VAL A 76 2.53 -7.87 0.59
C VAL A 76 1.72 -8.95 1.27
N ARG A 77 0.89 -9.67 0.51
CA ARG A 77 0.09 -10.80 1.02
C ARG A 77 0.90 -12.09 1.05
N VAL A 78 0.75 -12.85 2.14
CA VAL A 78 1.31 -14.21 2.27
C VAL A 78 0.25 -15.24 1.89
N ALA A 79 -0.90 -15.22 2.54
CA ALA A 79 -2.04 -16.04 2.15
C ALA A 79 -2.74 -15.40 0.93
N ASN A 80 -2.36 -15.83 -0.26
CA ASN A 80 -2.83 -15.27 -1.52
C ASN A 80 -3.01 -16.35 -2.58
N ASN A 81 -4.11 -16.27 -3.34
CA ASN A 81 -4.41 -17.19 -4.42
C ASN A 81 -3.73 -16.80 -5.75
N ASP A 82 -3.36 -15.52 -5.91
CA ASP A 82 -2.87 -14.98 -7.18
C ASP A 82 -1.34 -15.08 -7.31
N TYR A 83 -0.59 -15.08 -6.20
CA TYR A 83 0.87 -15.16 -6.24
C TYR A 83 1.49 -15.73 -4.96
N ASN A 84 2.74 -16.15 -5.08
CA ASN A 84 3.62 -16.48 -3.96
C ASN A 84 4.66 -15.36 -3.78
N PRO A 85 4.68 -14.63 -2.64
CA PRO A 85 5.63 -13.54 -2.41
C PRO A 85 7.09 -13.99 -2.39
N PHE A 86 7.35 -15.29 -2.15
CA PHE A 86 8.68 -15.89 -2.10
C PHE A 86 9.11 -16.49 -3.43
N SER A 87 8.31 -16.35 -4.49
CA SER A 87 8.64 -16.83 -5.83
C SER A 87 9.86 -16.12 -6.43
N TYR A 88 10.51 -16.77 -7.38
CA TYR A 88 11.66 -16.20 -8.12
C TYR A 88 11.29 -14.95 -8.94
N ILE A 89 10.01 -14.69 -9.17
CA ILE A 89 9.51 -13.51 -9.89
C ILE A 89 9.36 -12.34 -8.94
N VAL A 90 8.76 -12.55 -7.76
CA VAL A 90 8.36 -11.49 -6.83
C VAL A 90 9.47 -11.16 -5.84
N TYR A 91 10.01 -12.19 -5.16
CA TYR A 91 10.98 -11.99 -4.08
C TYR A 91 12.21 -11.15 -4.47
N PRO A 92 12.92 -11.40 -5.59
CA PRO A 92 14.12 -10.63 -5.91
C PRO A 92 13.83 -9.15 -6.14
N LYS A 93 12.67 -8.83 -6.72
CA LYS A 93 12.25 -7.45 -7.00
C LYS A 93 11.96 -6.68 -5.71
N LEU A 94 11.15 -7.27 -4.81
CA LEU A 94 10.84 -6.66 -3.52
C LEU A 94 12.05 -6.60 -2.60
N LYS A 95 12.91 -7.61 -2.60
CA LYS A 95 14.15 -7.62 -1.81
C LYS A 95 15.16 -6.57 -2.29
N LYS A 96 15.22 -6.32 -3.59
CA LYS A 96 16.01 -5.21 -4.15
C LYS A 96 15.45 -3.88 -3.67
N ALA A 97 14.12 -3.68 -3.76
CA ALA A 97 13.47 -2.46 -3.29
C ALA A 97 13.73 -2.20 -1.79
N GLU A 98 13.60 -3.22 -0.95
CA GLU A 98 13.91 -3.11 0.49
C GLU A 98 15.35 -2.63 0.73
N LYS A 99 16.33 -3.19 0.00
CA LYS A 99 17.75 -2.76 0.10
C LYS A 99 17.97 -1.31 -0.35
N GLU A 100 17.12 -0.78 -1.20
CA GLU A 100 17.13 0.59 -1.68
C GLU A 100 16.36 1.54 -0.75
N GLY A 101 15.81 1.02 0.37
CA GLY A 101 15.13 1.80 1.38
C GLY A 101 13.62 1.95 1.19
N PHE A 102 13.03 1.20 0.26
CA PHE A 102 11.57 1.04 0.21
C PHE A 102 11.10 0.20 1.39
N GLU A 103 9.95 0.53 1.92
CA GLU A 103 9.37 -0.22 3.02
C GLU A 103 8.52 -1.38 2.51
N ILE A 104 8.75 -2.57 3.08
CA ILE A 104 7.91 -3.75 2.87
C ILE A 104 7.14 -4.02 4.16
N GLY A 105 5.84 -4.29 4.06
CA GLY A 105 4.97 -4.64 5.19
C GLY A 105 4.05 -5.81 4.86
N LEU A 106 3.34 -6.32 5.86
CA LEU A 106 2.39 -7.41 5.69
C LEU A 106 1.01 -6.87 5.27
N HIS A 107 0.46 -7.36 4.15
CA HIS A 107 -0.95 -7.20 3.80
C HIS A 107 -1.72 -8.47 4.15
N SER A 108 -2.66 -8.41 5.09
CA SER A 108 -3.28 -9.61 5.63
C SER A 108 -4.78 -9.51 5.76
N ASN A 109 -5.49 -10.60 5.44
CA ASN A 109 -6.88 -10.84 5.76
C ASN A 109 -7.04 -12.04 6.74
N PHE A 110 -6.20 -12.09 7.74
CA PHE A 110 -6.06 -13.17 8.71
C PHE A 110 -7.40 -13.61 9.36
N VAL A 111 -8.36 -12.69 9.52
CA VAL A 111 -9.69 -13.01 10.04
C VAL A 111 -10.44 -13.92 9.06
N GLU A 112 -10.40 -13.60 7.78
CA GLU A 112 -10.99 -14.45 6.73
C GLU A 112 -10.24 -15.77 6.62
N TYR A 113 -8.91 -15.74 6.57
CA TYR A 113 -8.06 -16.93 6.53
C TYR A 113 -8.36 -17.88 7.69
N SER A 114 -8.50 -17.36 8.91
CA SER A 114 -8.92 -18.12 10.10
C SER A 114 -10.27 -18.81 9.90
N LYS A 115 -11.23 -18.15 9.24
CA LYS A 115 -12.57 -18.73 8.98
C LYS A 115 -12.56 -19.88 8.00
N PHE A 116 -11.67 -19.87 7.02
CA PHE A 116 -11.56 -20.92 6.01
C PHE A 116 -10.69 -22.11 6.42
N THR A 117 -9.80 -21.92 7.37
CA THR A 117 -8.79 -22.93 7.75
C THR A 117 -9.00 -23.52 9.13
N ASP A 118 -9.98 -23.00 9.88
CA ASP A 118 -10.20 -23.31 11.31
C ASP A 118 -8.99 -23.05 12.21
N ILE A 119 -7.98 -22.30 11.70
CA ILE A 119 -6.82 -21.87 12.48
C ILE A 119 -7.24 -20.68 13.35
N PRO A 120 -6.91 -20.66 14.65
CA PRO A 120 -7.21 -19.51 15.51
C PRO A 120 -6.66 -18.20 14.95
N ILE A 121 -7.44 -17.11 15.04
CA ILE A 121 -7.10 -15.79 14.45
C ILE A 121 -5.67 -15.32 14.82
N LYS A 122 -5.28 -15.47 16.09
CA LYS A 122 -3.94 -15.06 16.55
C LYS A 122 -2.84 -15.92 15.94
N GLU A 123 -3.10 -17.18 15.72
CA GLU A 123 -2.15 -18.12 15.09
C GLU A 123 -2.04 -17.83 13.60
N ALA A 124 -3.16 -17.60 12.91
CA ALA A 124 -3.19 -17.21 11.50
C ALA A 124 -2.32 -15.98 11.24
N LEU A 125 -2.57 -14.88 11.98
CA LEU A 125 -1.78 -13.65 11.84
C LEU A 125 -0.30 -13.86 12.21
N THR A 126 -0.02 -14.60 13.28
CA THR A 126 1.37 -14.88 13.71
C THR A 126 2.13 -15.67 12.63
N SER A 127 1.45 -16.63 11.97
CA SER A 127 2.06 -17.45 10.93
C SER A 127 2.41 -16.64 9.69
N GLU A 128 1.50 -15.78 9.21
CA GLU A 128 1.77 -14.88 8.08
C GLU A 128 2.91 -13.89 8.41
N TRP A 129 2.88 -13.30 9.62
CA TRP A 129 3.93 -12.39 10.09
C TRP A 129 5.30 -13.04 10.11
N LYS A 130 5.40 -14.23 10.72
CA LYS A 130 6.65 -14.99 10.78
C LYS A 130 7.15 -15.39 9.40
N ALA A 131 6.24 -15.84 8.51
CA ALA A 131 6.61 -16.22 7.17
C ALA A 131 7.21 -15.05 6.39
N LEU A 132 6.59 -13.87 6.42
CA LEU A 132 7.10 -12.70 5.70
C LEU A 132 8.36 -12.13 6.36
N SER A 133 8.42 -12.05 7.70
CA SER A 133 9.57 -11.54 8.44
C SER A 133 10.82 -12.43 8.35
N ALA A 134 10.68 -13.69 7.95
CA ALA A 134 11.82 -14.54 7.66
C ALA A 134 12.61 -14.11 6.40
N PHE A 135 11.99 -13.34 5.51
CA PHE A 135 12.57 -12.91 4.23
C PHE A 135 12.77 -11.40 4.13
N PHE A 136 11.94 -10.62 4.82
CA PHE A 136 11.95 -9.15 4.79
C PHE A 136 12.03 -8.56 6.19
N ASN A 137 12.62 -7.38 6.31
CA ASN A 137 12.65 -6.63 7.56
C ASN A 137 11.36 -5.79 7.68
N ILE A 138 10.28 -6.42 8.11
CA ILE A 138 8.97 -5.80 8.22
C ILE A 138 8.69 -5.27 9.63
N GLU A 139 8.02 -4.12 9.73
CA GLU A 139 7.63 -3.53 11.01
C GLU A 139 6.13 -3.22 11.10
N GLY A 140 5.45 -3.10 9.96
CA GLY A 140 4.05 -2.74 9.88
C GLY A 140 3.20 -3.68 9.07
N MET A 141 1.89 -3.54 9.24
CA MET A 141 0.90 -4.28 8.49
C MET A 141 -0.21 -3.38 7.95
N SER A 142 -0.94 -3.90 6.95
CA SER A 142 -2.20 -3.36 6.45
C SER A 142 -3.25 -4.47 6.45
N CYS A 143 -4.46 -4.14 6.90
CA CYS A 143 -5.60 -5.05 6.81
C CYS A 143 -6.13 -5.09 5.38
N HIS A 144 -6.15 -6.28 4.78
CA HIS A 144 -6.91 -6.53 3.55
C HIS A 144 -8.39 -6.73 3.89
N ARG A 145 -9.28 -6.25 3.03
CA ARG A 145 -10.71 -6.52 3.11
C ARG A 145 -11.15 -7.23 1.84
N ASP A 146 -11.54 -8.48 1.97
CA ASP A 146 -12.23 -9.16 0.87
C ASP A 146 -13.69 -8.72 0.82
N ILE A 147 -14.10 -8.23 -0.35
CA ILE A 147 -15.45 -7.71 -0.56
C ILE A 147 -16.48 -8.83 -0.57
N ASN A 148 -16.10 -10.02 -1.03
CA ASN A 148 -17.01 -11.14 -1.19
C ASN A 148 -17.47 -11.73 0.15
N TYR A 149 -16.63 -11.63 1.18
CA TYR A 149 -16.87 -12.24 2.48
C TYR A 149 -17.18 -11.24 3.58
N SER A 150 -17.09 -9.95 3.30
CA SER A 150 -17.40 -8.86 4.23
C SER A 150 -16.63 -8.89 5.57
N TYR A 151 -15.55 -9.68 5.66
CA TYR A 151 -14.72 -9.70 6.87
C TYR A 151 -13.84 -8.46 6.92
N ASN A 152 -13.97 -7.70 8.00
CA ASN A 152 -13.13 -6.54 8.28
C ASN A 152 -12.21 -6.87 9.47
N SER A 153 -10.92 -6.94 9.21
CA SER A 153 -9.92 -7.24 10.25
C SER A 153 -9.57 -6.04 11.14
N LEU A 154 -9.94 -4.82 10.72
CA LEU A 154 -9.52 -3.60 11.41
C LEU A 154 -10.03 -3.49 12.85
N PRO A 155 -11.32 -3.77 13.17
CA PRO A 155 -11.78 -3.72 14.57
C PRO A 155 -11.01 -4.69 15.47
N TRP A 156 -10.70 -5.88 14.97
CA TRP A 156 -9.92 -6.85 15.72
C TRP A 156 -8.49 -6.34 15.99
N VAL A 157 -7.87 -5.71 15.02
CA VAL A 157 -6.53 -5.12 15.16
C VAL A 157 -6.53 -4.01 16.21
N GLU A 158 -7.52 -3.13 16.20
CA GLU A 158 -7.67 -2.04 17.19
C GLU A 158 -7.84 -2.56 18.62
N GLU A 159 -8.57 -3.67 18.79
CA GLU A 159 -8.79 -4.30 20.11
C GLU A 159 -7.60 -5.12 20.60
N ASN A 160 -6.66 -5.50 19.74
CA ASN A 160 -5.56 -6.42 20.05
C ASN A 160 -4.16 -5.79 19.88
N ASP A 161 -4.01 -4.49 20.05
CA ASP A 161 -2.74 -3.75 19.88
C ASP A 161 -1.57 -4.35 20.71
N LEU A 162 -1.83 -4.75 21.95
CA LEU A 162 -0.81 -5.39 22.80
C LEU A 162 -0.33 -6.74 22.22
N PHE A 163 -1.22 -7.50 21.61
CA PHE A 163 -0.85 -8.74 20.97
C PHE A 163 -0.02 -8.48 19.70
N LEU A 164 -0.38 -7.49 18.90
CA LEU A 164 0.37 -7.10 17.70
C LEU A 164 1.81 -6.73 18.07
N LYS A 165 2.00 -5.89 19.06
CA LYS A 165 3.33 -5.51 19.58
C LYS A 165 4.12 -6.72 20.10
N LYS A 166 3.47 -7.66 20.78
CA LYS A 166 4.10 -8.89 21.27
C LYS A 166 4.66 -9.77 20.15
N ILE A 167 4.01 -9.83 19.00
CA ILE A 167 4.48 -10.62 17.85
C ILE A 167 5.42 -9.84 16.92
N GLY A 168 5.69 -8.55 17.21
CA GLY A 168 6.64 -7.70 16.50
C GLY A 168 6.02 -6.72 15.51
N ILE A 169 4.69 -6.65 15.41
CA ILE A 169 3.99 -5.65 14.59
C ILE A 169 3.95 -4.34 15.36
N LYS A 170 4.64 -3.32 14.86
CA LYS A 170 4.78 -2.03 15.53
C LYS A 170 3.65 -1.07 15.20
N TYR A 171 3.07 -1.15 14.00
CA TYR A 171 1.99 -0.28 13.54
C TYR A 171 1.12 -0.96 12.47
N GLN A 172 -0.02 -0.37 12.23
CA GLN A 172 -0.91 -0.74 11.11
C GLN A 172 -1.22 0.50 10.25
N ALA A 173 -1.44 0.28 8.95
CA ALA A 173 -1.54 1.34 7.95
C ALA A 173 -2.79 2.24 8.08
N TYR A 174 -3.75 1.85 8.92
CA TYR A 174 -4.95 2.64 9.26
C TYR A 174 -4.87 3.22 10.67
N ASP A 175 -3.66 3.36 11.24
CA ASP A 175 -3.45 4.00 12.53
C ASP A 175 -4.03 5.43 12.51
N LYS A 176 -4.73 5.80 13.59
CA LYS A 176 -5.33 7.14 13.74
C LYS A 176 -4.32 8.25 13.59
N LYS A 177 -3.07 8.04 14.04
CA LYS A 177 -1.99 9.02 13.84
C LYS A 177 -1.75 9.36 12.38
N ILE A 178 -1.99 8.40 11.47
CA ILE A 178 -1.91 8.65 10.04
C ILE A 178 -3.21 9.30 9.57
N LEU A 179 -4.34 8.64 9.79
CA LEU A 179 -5.63 9.05 9.21
C LEU A 179 -6.08 10.45 9.66
N ASP A 180 -5.78 10.83 10.91
CA ASP A 180 -6.11 12.16 11.43
C ASP A 180 -5.16 13.27 10.94
N SER A 181 -3.99 12.89 10.40
CA SER A 181 -2.93 13.82 10.02
C SER A 181 -2.83 14.08 8.52
N VAL A 182 -3.47 13.26 7.68
CA VAL A 182 -3.34 13.34 6.22
C VAL A 182 -4.68 13.26 5.50
N LEU A 183 -4.75 13.78 4.28
CA LEU A 183 -5.81 13.44 3.34
C LEU A 183 -5.57 12.03 2.81
N TYR A 184 -6.53 11.15 3.02
CA TYR A 184 -6.47 9.79 2.51
C TYR A 184 -7.11 9.72 1.12
N VAL A 185 -6.29 9.45 0.11
CA VAL A 185 -6.69 9.35 -1.29
C VAL A 185 -6.49 7.92 -1.76
N ASN A 186 -7.48 7.34 -2.39
CA ASN A 186 -7.39 6.00 -2.93
C ASN A 186 -8.17 5.83 -4.23
N GLU A 187 -7.80 4.81 -4.96
CA GLU A 187 -8.57 4.34 -6.11
C GLU A 187 -9.95 3.85 -5.65
N GLY A 188 -10.96 4.11 -6.47
CA GLY A 188 -12.29 3.54 -6.29
C GLY A 188 -12.27 2.03 -6.53
N LEU A 189 -13.33 1.37 -6.06
CA LEU A 189 -13.55 -0.04 -6.37
C LEU A 189 -13.98 -0.20 -7.83
N ASN A 190 -13.37 -1.18 -8.52
CA ASN A 190 -13.79 -1.59 -9.85
C ASN A 190 -15.33 -1.84 -9.93
N PRO A 191 -16.02 -1.60 -11.07
CA PRO A 191 -15.44 -1.64 -12.44
C PRO A 191 -15.04 -0.27 -13.01
N HIS A 192 -15.21 0.78 -12.28
CA HIS A 192 -15.04 2.13 -12.79
C HIS A 192 -13.73 2.72 -12.30
N LEU A 193 -12.60 2.31 -12.84
CA LEU A 193 -11.28 2.91 -12.56
C LEU A 193 -11.41 4.43 -12.35
N CYS A 194 -11.53 4.85 -11.11
CA CYS A 194 -11.74 6.23 -10.70
C CYS A 194 -11.18 6.45 -9.30
N TRP A 195 -10.91 7.68 -8.96
CA TRP A 195 -10.58 8.07 -7.60
C TRP A 195 -11.84 8.12 -6.74
N ARG A 196 -11.76 7.63 -5.52
CA ARG A 196 -12.96 7.42 -4.70
C ARG A 196 -13.61 8.72 -4.23
N ASN A 197 -12.86 9.64 -3.66
CA ASN A 197 -13.39 10.88 -3.07
C ASN A 197 -12.86 12.12 -3.79
N MET A 198 -11.58 12.11 -4.12
CA MET A 198 -10.88 13.18 -4.83
C MET A 198 -9.70 12.61 -5.58
N THR A 199 -9.26 13.31 -6.61
CA THR A 199 -8.04 12.97 -7.33
C THR A 199 -6.80 13.37 -6.53
N PRO A 200 -5.63 12.73 -6.76
CA PRO A 200 -4.38 13.18 -6.17
C PRO A 200 -4.04 14.64 -6.50
N GLN A 201 -4.38 15.09 -7.70
CA GLN A 201 -4.17 16.47 -8.14
C GLN A 201 -5.02 17.47 -7.33
N GLU A 202 -6.27 17.13 -7.03
CA GLU A 202 -7.11 17.94 -6.15
C GLU A 202 -6.58 17.96 -4.73
N ALA A 203 -6.12 16.81 -4.21
CA ALA A 203 -5.51 16.72 -2.88
C ALA A 203 -4.26 17.59 -2.77
N ILE A 204 -3.36 17.54 -3.77
CA ILE A 204 -2.14 18.37 -3.81
C ILE A 204 -2.46 19.86 -3.72
N LYS A 205 -3.50 20.33 -4.44
CA LYS A 205 -3.94 21.73 -4.41
C LYS A 205 -4.37 22.20 -3.02
N THR A 206 -4.78 21.30 -2.14
CA THR A 206 -5.17 21.68 -0.76
C THR A 206 -3.98 22.10 0.10
N GLY A 207 -2.76 21.70 -0.25
CA GLY A 207 -1.56 21.92 0.54
C GLY A 207 -1.46 21.07 1.83
N LYS A 208 -2.40 20.16 2.08
CA LYS A 208 -2.37 19.24 3.23
C LYS A 208 -1.47 18.05 2.95
N SER A 209 -0.96 17.40 4.00
CA SER A 209 -0.29 16.11 3.86
C SER A 209 -1.23 15.05 3.28
N ILE A 210 -0.71 14.11 2.51
CA ILE A 210 -1.48 13.14 1.72
C ILE A 210 -0.96 11.73 1.98
N CYS A 211 -1.86 10.77 2.12
CA CYS A 211 -1.56 9.35 1.96
C CYS A 211 -2.30 8.84 0.72
N LEU A 212 -1.56 8.45 -0.31
CA LEU A 212 -2.07 7.89 -1.54
C LEU A 212 -1.96 6.38 -1.51
N LEU A 213 -3.10 5.69 -1.45
CA LEU A 213 -3.18 4.23 -1.59
C LEU A 213 -3.44 3.87 -3.06
N THR A 214 -2.64 2.95 -3.57
CA THR A 214 -2.81 2.36 -4.89
C THR A 214 -2.62 0.83 -4.85
N HIS A 215 -3.19 0.14 -5.86
CA HIS A 215 -3.10 -1.31 -6.02
C HIS A 215 -2.51 -1.63 -7.39
N ASN A 216 -1.41 -2.38 -7.43
CA ASN A 216 -0.65 -2.66 -8.66
C ASN A 216 -1.48 -3.28 -9.80
N HIS A 217 -2.52 -4.00 -9.48
CA HIS A 217 -3.34 -4.69 -10.48
C HIS A 217 -4.32 -3.80 -11.25
N TRP A 218 -4.50 -2.54 -10.84
CA TRP A 218 -5.30 -1.55 -11.53
C TRP A 218 -4.49 -0.71 -12.52
N TRP A 219 -3.17 -0.76 -12.47
CA TRP A 219 -2.27 0.10 -13.23
C TRP A 219 -1.61 -0.64 -14.40
N TYR A 220 -1.28 0.12 -15.43
CA TYR A 220 -0.70 -0.38 -16.67
C TYR A 220 0.63 0.31 -16.96
N TYR A 221 1.59 -0.42 -17.52
CA TYR A 221 2.80 0.20 -18.07
C TYR A 221 2.45 1.09 -19.25
N ASP A 222 1.68 0.53 -20.22
CA ASP A 222 1.08 1.24 -21.35
C ASP A 222 -0.43 1.04 -21.23
N HIS A 223 -1.18 2.13 -21.18
CA HIS A 223 -2.62 2.01 -21.03
C HIS A 223 -3.24 1.43 -22.32
N PRO A 224 -4.12 0.42 -22.24
CA PRO A 224 -4.63 -0.26 -23.43
C PRO A 224 -5.44 0.63 -24.39
N PHE A 225 -5.75 1.86 -24.01
CA PHE A 225 -6.47 2.85 -24.80
C PHE A 225 -5.61 4.06 -25.20
N GLU A 226 -4.30 4.02 -24.98
CA GLU A 226 -3.34 5.07 -25.38
C GLU A 226 -2.80 4.89 -26.82
N ASN A 227 -3.39 4.00 -27.63
CA ASN A 227 -3.02 3.81 -29.05
C ASN A 227 -4.00 4.52 -29.98
#